data_ec2844157814b88a104987d6d3d10238
#
_entry.id   ec2844157814b88a104987d6d3d10238
#
_cell.length_a   1.000
_cell.length_b   1.000
_cell.length_c   1.000
_cell.angle_alpha   90.00
_cell.angle_beta   90.00
_cell.angle_gamma   90.00
#
_symmetry.space_group_name_H-M   'P 1'
#
loop_
_entity.id
_entity.type
_entity.pdbx_description
1 polymer ?
#
loop_
_entity_poly.entity_id
_entity_poly.type
_entity_poly.pdbx_seq_one_letter_code
_entity_poly.pdbx_strand_id
1 'polypeptide(L)'
;MISVPTLATALGTDIFGISWALIVYQMAGIGLGVVCGRLGDLYGHHKLFGFGMAIMAVGSLLCGLSQNVFQLILFRFLQGIGGAMIQSSGRTLGYKSMPEGSEGKAQGLMTMSHQLGFFIGPPIGGLIIDWIHWRGIFFFLFVPSLVGSALCFMTGRSVAASPARHPSIDYRGAVLFLGLTILVTMLLDQKIAAVMGTSGYGLLGLAVGGTLWAFLAHEKKTPDPMIDLSLFSGHAFGYGSIGLLMCCITQGITTFVTPFYLQDVLKLSPTFMGIIFLLPSVLSMVFSPLSGVMTDRIGARFLLIMGVLFLIAAFLIGANLRADSHWLLPTILLGLTALGSAFYNTPSQAVMVSSLPKEHWGTAIGIINGIFGLGQMLGISLSAIFLTLAFRFYSGETGTTPDPGDTRAFVASMNVTYLFALGIILIPLLTSLKSSRSFEGAST
;
A
#
# COMPACT_ATOMS: atom_id res chain seq x y z
N MET A 1 12.74 4.96 -5.42
CA MET A 1 12.66 4.80 -6.89
C MET A 1 13.79 5.53 -7.64
N ILE A 2 14.24 6.70 -7.19
CA ILE A 2 15.32 7.49 -7.84
C ILE A 2 16.64 6.72 -7.94
N SER A 3 16.91 5.80 -7.03
CA SER A 3 18.18 5.04 -6.97
C SER A 3 18.23 3.76 -7.83
N VAL A 4 17.15 3.36 -8.49
CA VAL A 4 17.08 2.07 -9.20
C VAL A 4 18.09 1.95 -10.32
N PRO A 5 18.25 2.92 -11.25
CA PRO A 5 19.26 2.86 -12.29
C PRO A 5 20.70 2.85 -11.75
N THR A 6 20.96 3.68 -10.73
CA THR A 6 22.28 3.77 -10.07
C THR A 6 22.67 2.45 -9.39
N LEU A 7 21.71 1.78 -8.74
CA LEU A 7 21.91 0.48 -8.11
C LEU A 7 22.12 -0.63 -9.14
N ALA A 8 21.40 -0.61 -10.27
CA ALA A 8 21.55 -1.59 -11.34
C ALA A 8 22.97 -1.54 -11.93
N THR A 9 23.46 -0.34 -12.27
CA THR A 9 24.82 -0.14 -12.78
C THR A 9 25.90 -0.51 -11.76
N ALA A 10 25.71 -0.12 -10.49
CA ALA A 10 26.69 -0.36 -9.43
C ALA A 10 26.83 -1.84 -9.03
N LEU A 11 25.78 -2.64 -9.18
CA LEU A 11 25.76 -4.08 -8.84
C LEU A 11 25.89 -4.97 -10.09
N GLY A 12 26.12 -4.39 -11.28
CA GLY A 12 26.30 -5.14 -12.53
C GLY A 12 25.07 -5.98 -12.90
N THR A 13 23.87 -5.49 -12.62
CA THR A 13 22.61 -6.19 -12.88
C THR A 13 21.71 -5.34 -13.79
N ASP A 14 20.69 -5.99 -14.37
CA ASP A 14 19.64 -5.29 -15.10
C ASP A 14 18.60 -4.65 -14.16
N ILE A 15 17.74 -3.82 -14.74
CA ILE A 15 16.64 -3.17 -14.00
C ILE A 15 15.69 -4.23 -13.40
N PHE A 16 15.59 -5.41 -14.00
CA PHE A 16 14.78 -6.50 -13.51
C PHE A 16 15.32 -7.06 -12.19
N GLY A 17 16.62 -7.39 -12.14
CA GLY A 17 17.26 -7.89 -10.93
C GLY A 17 17.11 -6.94 -9.75
N ILE A 18 17.32 -5.63 -9.99
CA ILE A 18 17.19 -4.64 -8.90
C ILE A 18 15.73 -4.39 -8.49
N SER A 19 14.75 -4.56 -9.39
CA SER A 19 13.33 -4.44 -9.06
C SER A 19 12.91 -5.47 -8.01
N TRP A 20 13.49 -6.68 -8.05
CA TRP A 20 13.24 -7.72 -7.04
C TRP A 20 13.65 -7.30 -5.64
N ALA A 21 14.67 -6.48 -5.47
CA ALA A 21 15.04 -5.95 -4.16
C ALA A 21 13.96 -5.03 -3.57
N LEU A 22 13.18 -4.34 -4.41
CA LEU A 22 12.04 -3.53 -3.98
C LEU A 22 10.82 -4.40 -3.72
N ILE A 23 10.54 -5.34 -4.62
CA ILE A 23 9.40 -6.25 -4.56
C ILE A 23 9.45 -7.10 -3.27
N VAL A 24 10.59 -7.71 -2.98
CA VAL A 24 10.78 -8.60 -1.82
C VAL A 24 10.58 -7.86 -0.50
N TYR A 25 11.01 -6.61 -0.38
CA TYR A 25 10.72 -5.77 0.78
C TYR A 25 9.21 -5.56 0.97
N GLN A 26 8.49 -5.24 -0.11
CA GLN A 26 7.03 -5.04 -0.08
C GLN A 26 6.29 -6.34 0.24
N MET A 27 6.70 -7.46 -0.37
CA MET A 27 6.14 -8.80 -0.13
C MET A 27 6.25 -9.20 1.34
N ALA A 28 7.41 -8.97 1.96
CA ALA A 28 7.60 -9.23 3.38
C ALA A 28 6.67 -8.35 4.23
N GLY A 29 6.53 -7.07 3.87
CA GLY A 29 5.63 -6.13 4.53
C GLY A 29 4.17 -6.57 4.51
N ILE A 30 3.66 -6.97 3.34
CA ILE A 30 2.28 -7.42 3.14
C ILE A 30 2.06 -8.79 3.78
N GLY A 31 2.90 -9.77 3.45
CA GLY A 31 2.73 -11.16 3.86
C GLY A 31 2.89 -11.38 5.37
N LEU A 32 3.78 -10.62 6.01
CA LEU A 32 4.02 -10.72 7.45
C LEU A 32 3.26 -9.68 8.28
N GLY A 33 2.62 -8.69 7.65
CA GLY A 33 1.93 -7.62 8.34
C GLY A 33 0.86 -8.12 9.30
N VAL A 34 0.03 -9.08 8.86
CA VAL A 34 -1.03 -9.71 9.70
C VAL A 34 -0.42 -10.54 10.83
N VAL A 35 0.61 -11.33 10.50
CA VAL A 35 1.35 -12.14 11.50
C VAL A 35 1.95 -11.24 12.59
N CYS A 36 2.60 -10.14 12.18
CA CYS A 36 3.16 -9.15 13.11
C CYS A 36 2.07 -8.45 13.93
N GLY A 37 0.89 -8.22 13.35
CA GLY A 37 -0.26 -7.72 14.09
C GLY A 37 -0.65 -8.64 15.25
N ARG A 38 -0.84 -9.92 14.95
CA ARG A 38 -1.17 -10.95 15.95
C ARG A 38 -0.06 -11.12 16.99
N LEU A 39 1.20 -11.15 16.56
CA LEU A 39 2.35 -11.19 17.48
C LEU A 39 2.36 -9.99 18.44
N GLY A 40 2.02 -8.79 17.93
CA GLY A 40 1.90 -7.58 18.75
C GLY A 40 0.79 -7.67 19.79
N ASP A 41 -0.36 -8.22 19.42
CA ASP A 41 -1.49 -8.43 20.32
C ASP A 41 -1.12 -9.43 21.44
N LEU A 42 -0.36 -10.49 21.11
CA LEU A 42 0.04 -11.53 22.06
C LEU A 42 1.22 -11.15 22.97
N TYR A 43 2.29 -10.60 22.39
CA TYR A 43 3.57 -10.35 23.09
C TYR A 43 3.79 -8.88 23.48
N GLY A 44 2.92 -8.01 23.03
CA GLY A 44 2.97 -6.56 23.27
C GLY A 44 3.61 -5.78 22.11
N HIS A 45 2.88 -4.81 21.61
CA HIS A 45 3.28 -3.99 20.46
C HIS A 45 4.56 -3.19 20.70
N HIS A 46 4.82 -2.76 21.94
CA HIS A 46 6.03 -2.01 22.28
C HIS A 46 7.29 -2.85 22.05
N LYS A 47 7.31 -4.10 22.53
CA LYS A 47 8.43 -5.01 22.32
C LYS A 47 8.61 -5.34 20.85
N LEU A 48 7.49 -5.65 20.16
CA LEU A 48 7.53 -5.99 18.74
C LEU A 48 8.04 -4.82 17.89
N PHE A 49 7.64 -3.59 18.21
CA PHE A 49 8.15 -2.38 17.56
C PHE A 49 9.67 -2.22 17.78
N GLY A 50 10.15 -2.39 19.01
CA GLY A 50 11.59 -2.33 19.33
C GLY A 50 12.42 -3.37 18.57
N PHE A 51 11.95 -4.62 18.53
CA PHE A 51 12.59 -5.68 17.73
C PHE A 51 12.50 -5.39 16.22
N GLY A 52 11.38 -4.86 15.74
CA GLY A 52 11.23 -4.43 14.35
C GLY A 52 12.26 -3.37 13.96
N MET A 53 12.47 -2.38 14.82
CA MET A 53 13.50 -1.35 14.62
C MET A 53 14.91 -1.95 14.64
N ALA A 54 15.20 -2.93 15.51
CA ALA A 54 16.49 -3.62 15.54
C ALA A 54 16.73 -4.40 14.23
N ILE A 55 15.74 -5.17 13.77
CA ILE A 55 15.83 -5.92 12.51
C ILE A 55 15.97 -4.96 11.32
N MET A 56 15.25 -3.85 11.32
CA MET A 56 15.38 -2.80 10.30
C MET A 56 16.79 -2.21 10.29
N ALA A 57 17.39 -1.94 11.45
CA ALA A 57 18.76 -1.46 11.56
C ALA A 57 19.76 -2.48 10.99
N VAL A 58 19.70 -3.75 11.44
CA VAL A 58 20.57 -4.81 10.95
C VAL A 58 20.40 -5.00 9.44
N GLY A 59 19.15 -5.08 8.95
CA GLY A 59 18.85 -5.21 7.52
C GLY A 59 19.39 -4.04 6.72
N SER A 60 19.27 -2.81 7.23
CA SER A 60 19.81 -1.61 6.57
C SER A 60 21.35 -1.64 6.52
N LEU A 61 22.00 -1.99 7.61
CA LEU A 61 23.47 -2.14 7.64
C LEU A 61 23.93 -3.16 6.61
N LEU A 62 23.31 -4.34 6.57
CA LEU A 62 23.65 -5.41 5.63
C LEU A 62 23.39 -5.01 4.18
N CYS A 63 22.28 -4.30 3.88
CA CYS A 63 22.01 -3.74 2.56
C CYS A 63 23.12 -2.77 2.11
N GLY A 64 23.59 -1.91 3.01
CA GLY A 64 24.70 -0.99 2.73
C GLY A 64 26.04 -1.71 2.46
N LEU A 65 26.22 -2.90 3.02
CA LEU A 65 27.41 -3.74 2.84
C LEU A 65 27.29 -4.74 1.69
N SER A 66 26.16 -4.83 1.00
CA SER A 66 25.93 -5.81 -0.07
C SER A 66 26.90 -5.62 -1.23
N GLN A 67 27.40 -6.74 -1.77
CA GLN A 67 28.38 -6.78 -2.87
C GLN A 67 27.75 -7.20 -4.20
N ASN A 68 26.59 -7.86 -4.15
CA ASN A 68 25.85 -8.31 -5.33
C ASN A 68 24.35 -8.19 -5.13
N VAL A 69 23.59 -8.32 -6.21
CA VAL A 69 22.12 -8.17 -6.19
C VAL A 69 21.41 -9.22 -5.34
N PHE A 70 21.93 -10.46 -5.31
CA PHE A 70 21.35 -11.54 -4.53
C PHE A 70 21.43 -11.25 -3.00
N GLN A 71 22.60 -10.80 -2.53
CA GLN A 71 22.76 -10.35 -1.15
C GLN A 71 21.82 -9.19 -0.82
N LEU A 72 21.70 -8.21 -1.74
CA LEU A 72 20.79 -7.09 -1.55
C LEU A 72 19.34 -7.57 -1.41
N ILE A 73 18.88 -8.49 -2.27
CA ILE A 73 17.53 -9.07 -2.20
C ILE A 73 17.28 -9.76 -0.85
N LEU A 74 18.24 -10.59 -0.40
CA LEU A 74 18.13 -11.30 0.87
C LEU A 74 18.04 -10.33 2.06
N PHE A 75 18.90 -9.31 2.08
CA PHE A 75 18.93 -8.30 3.14
C PHE A 75 17.71 -7.37 3.10
N ARG A 76 17.15 -7.12 1.92
CA ARG A 76 15.88 -6.42 1.74
C ARG A 76 14.69 -7.22 2.28
N PHE A 77 14.71 -8.55 2.15
CA PHE A 77 13.72 -9.39 2.80
C PHE A 77 13.76 -9.25 4.33
N LEU A 78 14.97 -9.33 4.91
CA LEU A 78 15.18 -9.11 6.34
C LEU A 78 14.68 -7.72 6.78
N GLN A 79 15.04 -6.68 6.02
CA GLN A 79 14.57 -5.31 6.24
C GLN A 79 13.04 -5.21 6.16
N GLY A 80 12.41 -5.95 5.24
CA GLY A 80 10.97 -6.03 5.08
C GLY A 80 10.27 -6.67 6.28
N ILE A 81 10.88 -7.68 6.92
CA ILE A 81 10.38 -8.25 8.20
C ILE A 81 10.35 -7.16 9.27
N GLY A 82 11.45 -6.42 9.45
CA GLY A 82 11.50 -5.29 10.38
C GLY A 82 10.43 -4.24 10.07
N GLY A 83 10.25 -3.92 8.78
CA GLY A 83 9.21 -3.00 8.30
C GLY A 83 7.80 -3.44 8.64
N ALA A 84 7.47 -4.73 8.48
CA ALA A 84 6.17 -5.30 8.84
C ALA A 84 5.88 -5.15 10.35
N MET A 85 6.89 -5.46 11.20
CA MET A 85 6.78 -5.32 12.65
C MET A 85 6.59 -3.86 13.07
N ILE A 86 7.35 -2.93 12.50
CA ILE A 86 7.25 -1.49 12.76
C ILE A 86 5.88 -0.96 12.34
N GLN A 87 5.44 -1.29 11.13
CA GLN A 87 4.23 -0.74 10.56
C GLN A 87 2.98 -1.21 11.32
N SER A 88 2.91 -2.50 11.64
CA SER A 88 1.79 -3.07 12.40
C SER A 88 1.77 -2.55 13.83
N SER A 89 2.88 -2.68 14.56
CA SER A 89 2.94 -2.28 15.97
C SER A 89 2.91 -0.77 16.16
N GLY A 90 3.57 -0.01 15.30
CA GLY A 90 3.62 1.45 15.40
C GLY A 90 2.25 2.09 15.24
N ARG A 91 1.44 1.62 14.30
CA ARG A 91 0.07 2.09 14.14
C ARG A 91 -0.79 1.74 15.35
N THR A 92 -0.71 0.50 15.85
CA THR A 92 -1.46 0.07 17.03
C THR A 92 -1.07 0.87 18.27
N LEU A 93 0.23 1.14 18.48
CA LEU A 93 0.70 2.00 19.55
C LEU A 93 0.17 3.44 19.39
N GLY A 94 0.15 3.95 18.16
CA GLY A 94 -0.43 5.26 17.85
C GLY A 94 -1.91 5.35 18.25
N TYR A 95 -2.71 4.36 17.89
CA TYR A 95 -4.12 4.31 18.32
C TYR A 95 -4.26 4.20 19.84
N LYS A 96 -3.50 3.29 20.48
CA LYS A 96 -3.56 3.06 21.93
C LYS A 96 -3.03 4.24 22.77
N SER A 97 -2.26 5.15 22.18
CA SER A 97 -1.75 6.35 22.85
C SER A 97 -2.72 7.55 22.85
N MET A 98 -3.79 7.47 22.07
CA MET A 98 -4.79 8.53 21.96
C MET A 98 -5.99 8.26 22.89
N PRO A 99 -6.72 9.32 23.32
CA PRO A 99 -7.97 9.16 24.05
C PRO A 99 -9.01 8.39 23.22
N GLU A 100 -9.93 7.70 23.89
CA GLU A 100 -11.05 7.02 23.24
C GLU A 100 -11.90 8.04 22.45
N GLY A 101 -12.40 7.60 21.29
CA GLY A 101 -13.15 8.47 20.38
C GLY A 101 -12.27 9.40 19.54
N SER A 102 -10.93 9.20 19.53
CA SER A 102 -9.98 9.98 18.72
C SER A 102 -9.27 9.12 17.67
N GLU A 103 -9.89 8.02 17.24
CA GLU A 103 -9.32 7.07 16.28
C GLU A 103 -9.07 7.71 14.92
N GLY A 104 -9.99 8.58 14.47
CA GLY A 104 -9.83 9.34 13.24
C GLY A 104 -8.64 10.30 13.30
N LYS A 105 -8.47 11.02 14.42
CA LYS A 105 -7.31 11.89 14.64
C LYS A 105 -6.00 11.08 14.65
N ALA A 106 -5.98 9.93 15.32
CA ALA A 106 -4.81 9.04 15.35
C ALA A 106 -4.43 8.60 13.93
N GLN A 107 -5.40 8.11 13.15
CA GLN A 107 -5.17 7.69 11.76
C GLN A 107 -4.71 8.85 10.87
N GLY A 108 -5.31 10.02 11.00
CA GLY A 108 -4.94 11.21 10.25
C GLY A 108 -3.48 11.63 10.49
N LEU A 109 -3.03 11.65 11.76
CA LEU A 109 -1.66 11.96 12.12
C LEU A 109 -0.65 10.92 11.61
N MET A 110 -1.02 9.63 11.65
CA MET A 110 -0.18 8.56 11.09
C MET A 110 -0.05 8.68 9.57
N THR A 111 -1.14 8.98 8.88
CA THR A 111 -1.12 9.22 7.43
C THR A 111 -0.28 10.44 7.09
N MET A 112 -0.41 11.54 7.84
CA MET A 112 0.43 12.73 7.69
C MET A 112 1.92 12.39 7.83
N SER A 113 2.29 11.64 8.86
CA SER A 113 3.68 11.24 9.11
C SER A 113 4.24 10.37 7.96
N HIS A 114 3.41 9.47 7.43
CA HIS A 114 3.77 8.64 6.26
C HIS A 114 3.97 9.49 5.00
N GLN A 115 3.08 10.44 4.74
CA GLN A 115 3.19 11.35 3.59
C GLN A 115 4.38 12.31 3.71
N LEU A 116 4.72 12.73 4.93
CA LEU A 116 5.93 13.51 5.19
C LEU A 116 7.19 12.73 4.78
N GLY A 117 7.24 11.43 5.07
CA GLY A 117 8.31 10.55 4.62
C GLY A 117 8.41 10.46 3.08
N PHE A 118 7.29 10.37 2.38
CA PHE A 118 7.25 10.40 0.92
C PHE A 118 7.67 11.75 0.34
N PHE A 119 7.36 12.85 1.02
CA PHE A 119 7.74 14.19 0.60
C PHE A 119 9.24 14.46 0.77
N ILE A 120 9.80 14.08 1.92
CA ILE A 120 11.19 14.34 2.30
C ILE A 120 12.15 13.29 1.73
N GLY A 121 11.70 12.04 1.61
CA GLY A 121 12.53 10.90 1.23
C GLY A 121 13.28 11.05 -0.10
N PRO A 122 12.59 11.36 -1.22
CA PRO A 122 13.24 11.51 -2.51
C PRO A 122 14.32 12.60 -2.57
N PRO A 123 14.10 13.83 -2.07
CA PRO A 123 15.15 14.85 -2.03
C PRO A 123 16.37 14.44 -1.20
N ILE A 124 16.16 13.92 0.01
CA ILE A 124 17.26 13.46 0.86
C ILE A 124 17.97 12.27 0.21
N GLY A 125 17.23 11.32 -0.36
CA GLY A 125 17.81 10.17 -1.07
C GLY A 125 18.67 10.59 -2.26
N GLY A 126 18.23 11.57 -3.05
CA GLY A 126 18.99 12.15 -4.15
C GLY A 126 20.30 12.78 -3.67
N LEU A 127 20.24 13.65 -2.67
CA LEU A 127 21.43 14.30 -2.08
C LEU A 127 22.44 13.27 -1.55
N ILE A 128 21.97 12.20 -0.89
CA ILE A 128 22.86 11.15 -0.39
C ILE A 128 23.55 10.42 -1.54
N ILE A 129 22.83 10.13 -2.64
CA ILE A 129 23.42 9.47 -3.81
C ILE A 129 24.48 10.35 -4.45
N ASP A 130 24.16 11.63 -4.65
CA ASP A 130 25.06 12.58 -5.36
C ASP A 130 26.32 12.91 -4.56
N TRP A 131 26.23 13.04 -3.23
CA TRP A 131 27.34 13.51 -2.40
C TRP A 131 28.13 12.39 -1.72
N ILE A 132 27.50 11.24 -1.46
CA ILE A 132 28.14 10.17 -0.71
C ILE A 132 28.29 8.92 -1.62
N HIS A 133 27.20 8.20 -1.82
CA HIS A 133 27.08 6.98 -2.64
C HIS A 133 25.70 6.34 -2.38
N TRP A 134 25.19 5.47 -3.26
CA TRP A 134 23.92 4.78 -3.06
C TRP A 134 23.85 3.98 -1.73
N ARG A 135 24.96 3.45 -1.25
CA ARG A 135 25.05 2.76 0.06
C ARG A 135 24.70 3.67 1.23
N GLY A 136 24.94 4.97 1.09
CA GLY A 136 24.62 5.99 2.10
C GLY A 136 23.15 6.03 2.48
N ILE A 137 22.24 5.69 1.55
CA ILE A 137 20.79 5.61 1.85
C ILE A 137 20.52 4.58 2.95
N PHE A 138 21.18 3.43 2.89
CA PHE A 138 20.99 2.37 3.87
C PHE A 138 21.63 2.71 5.22
N PHE A 139 22.81 3.32 5.21
CA PHE A 139 23.45 3.80 6.43
C PHE A 139 22.66 4.95 7.08
N PHE A 140 22.02 5.80 6.28
CA PHE A 140 21.11 6.83 6.78
C PHE A 140 19.88 6.22 7.48
N LEU A 141 19.34 5.11 7.00
CA LEU A 141 18.23 4.38 7.64
C LEU A 141 18.68 3.58 8.88
N PHE A 142 19.93 3.12 8.90
CA PHE A 142 20.49 2.35 10.04
C PHE A 142 20.46 3.15 11.34
N VAL A 143 20.95 4.39 11.30
CA VAL A 143 21.11 5.20 12.52
C VAL A 143 19.78 5.47 13.23
N PRO A 144 18.73 6.02 12.61
CA PRO A 144 17.45 6.26 13.29
C PRO A 144 16.76 4.96 13.71
N SER A 145 16.96 3.86 12.98
CA SER A 145 16.41 2.55 13.37
C SER A 145 17.10 2.01 14.61
N LEU A 146 18.42 2.13 14.73
CA LEU A 146 19.18 1.72 15.91
C LEU A 146 18.80 2.57 17.13
N VAL A 147 18.75 3.89 16.95
CA VAL A 147 18.36 4.82 18.04
C VAL A 147 16.92 4.55 18.48
N GLY A 148 16.00 4.36 17.54
CA GLY A 148 14.59 4.06 17.84
C GLY A 148 14.45 2.74 18.60
N SER A 149 15.20 1.70 18.21
CA SER A 149 15.24 0.43 18.95
C SER A 149 15.76 0.63 20.38
N ALA A 150 16.89 1.31 20.54
CA ALA A 150 17.49 1.58 21.85
C ALA A 150 16.52 2.35 22.76
N LEU A 151 15.93 3.45 22.26
CA LEU A 151 14.94 4.23 23.00
C LEU A 151 13.72 3.40 23.41
N CYS A 152 13.24 2.52 22.51
CA CYS A 152 12.11 1.65 22.80
C CYS A 152 12.41 0.71 23.96
N PHE A 153 13.57 0.08 23.98
CA PHE A 153 13.96 -0.82 25.08
C PHE A 153 14.30 -0.07 26.37
N MET A 154 14.88 1.13 26.29
CA MET A 154 15.21 1.95 27.45
C MET A 154 13.98 2.54 28.15
N THR A 155 12.95 2.95 27.39
CA THR A 155 11.73 3.52 27.96
C THR A 155 10.82 2.48 28.62
N GLY A 156 11.02 1.20 28.35
CA GLY A 156 10.60 0.04 29.16
C GLY A 156 9.14 -0.08 29.60
N ARG A 157 8.29 0.91 29.30
CA ARG A 157 6.87 0.89 29.66
C ARG A 157 6.12 -0.07 28.74
N SER A 158 6.09 -1.32 29.17
CA SER A 158 5.16 -2.30 28.64
C SER A 158 3.73 -1.73 28.83
N VAL A 159 3.14 -1.22 27.76
CA VAL A 159 1.68 -1.22 27.67
C VAL A 159 1.33 -2.70 27.80
N ALA A 160 0.71 -3.08 28.90
CA ALA A 160 0.48 -4.46 29.26
C ALA A 160 -0.09 -5.23 28.05
N ALA A 161 0.58 -6.32 27.69
CA ALA A 161 0.00 -7.26 26.75
C ALA A 161 -1.36 -7.67 27.32
N SER A 162 -2.41 -7.64 26.53
CA SER A 162 -3.71 -8.15 26.95
C SER A 162 -3.48 -9.62 27.34
N PRO A 163 -3.95 -10.09 28.50
CA PRO A 163 -3.78 -11.49 28.89
C PRO A 163 -4.63 -12.35 27.95
N ALA A 164 -4.04 -12.74 26.82
CA ALA A 164 -4.66 -13.72 25.93
C ALA A 164 -4.76 -15.05 26.67
N ARG A 165 -5.94 -15.63 26.74
CA ARG A 165 -6.24 -16.87 27.46
C ARG A 165 -5.39 -18.08 27.03
N HIS A 166 -4.93 -18.11 25.78
CA HIS A 166 -3.94 -19.08 25.23
C HIS A 166 -3.23 -18.44 24.04
N PRO A 167 -1.91 -18.18 24.10
CA PRO A 167 -1.17 -17.64 22.98
C PRO A 167 -0.88 -18.74 21.97
N SER A 168 -1.83 -19.06 21.08
CA SER A 168 -1.57 -19.90 19.92
C SER A 168 -1.30 -19.04 18.69
N ILE A 169 -0.18 -19.34 18.01
CA ILE A 169 0.14 -18.71 16.73
C ILE A 169 -0.17 -19.72 15.64
N ASP A 170 -1.02 -19.35 14.70
CA ASP A 170 -1.29 -20.15 13.53
C ASP A 170 -0.14 -20.04 12.51
N TYR A 171 0.93 -20.83 12.74
CA TYR A 171 2.08 -20.88 11.84
C TYR A 171 1.71 -21.37 10.43
N ARG A 172 0.71 -22.27 10.31
CA ARG A 172 0.28 -22.80 9.01
C ARG A 172 -0.47 -21.73 8.23
N GLY A 173 -1.40 -21.02 8.85
CA GLY A 173 -2.07 -19.87 8.25
C GLY A 173 -1.08 -18.79 7.82
N ALA A 174 -0.07 -18.49 8.68
CA ALA A 174 0.99 -17.53 8.38
C ALA A 174 1.81 -17.91 7.14
N VAL A 175 2.23 -19.17 7.03
CA VAL A 175 2.99 -19.67 5.86
C VAL A 175 2.13 -19.67 4.60
N LEU A 176 0.86 -20.09 4.69
CA LEU A 176 -0.07 -20.07 3.56
C LEU A 176 -0.34 -18.64 3.08
N PHE A 177 -0.52 -17.68 4.00
CA PHE A 177 -0.75 -16.28 3.65
C PHE A 177 0.50 -15.63 3.03
N LEU A 178 1.68 -15.89 3.56
CA LEU A 178 2.93 -15.43 2.97
C LEU A 178 3.13 -16.05 1.59
N GLY A 179 2.91 -17.36 1.45
CA GLY A 179 2.97 -18.06 0.17
C GLY A 179 1.97 -17.50 -0.84
N LEU A 180 0.74 -17.24 -0.42
CA LEU A 180 -0.28 -16.60 -1.24
C LEU A 180 0.17 -15.20 -1.70
N THR A 181 0.72 -14.39 -0.81
CA THR A 181 1.24 -13.05 -1.14
C THR A 181 2.36 -13.14 -2.17
N ILE A 182 3.29 -14.09 -2.01
CA ILE A 182 4.37 -14.34 -2.97
C ILE A 182 3.80 -14.73 -4.34
N LEU A 183 2.91 -15.73 -4.38
CA LEU A 183 2.32 -16.23 -5.62
C LEU A 183 1.48 -15.17 -6.35
N VAL A 184 0.69 -14.38 -5.61
CA VAL A 184 -0.06 -13.24 -6.17
C VAL A 184 0.88 -12.18 -6.73
N THR A 185 1.97 -11.86 -6.02
CA THR A 185 2.98 -10.91 -6.53
C THR A 185 3.62 -11.40 -7.82
N MET A 186 3.99 -12.70 -7.88
CA MET A 186 4.53 -13.31 -9.09
C MET A 186 3.52 -13.35 -10.24
N LEU A 187 2.25 -13.63 -9.95
CA LEU A 187 1.17 -13.62 -10.94
C LEU A 187 0.91 -12.23 -11.51
N LEU A 188 1.12 -11.18 -10.72
CA LEU A 188 0.92 -9.80 -11.14
C LEU A 188 2.16 -9.20 -11.86
N ASP A 189 3.30 -9.88 -11.84
CA ASP A 189 4.51 -9.44 -12.54
C ASP A 189 4.48 -9.88 -14.01
N GLN A 190 4.28 -8.92 -14.91
CA GLN A 190 4.21 -9.16 -16.36
C GLN A 190 5.50 -9.77 -16.95
N LYS A 191 6.66 -9.52 -16.32
CA LYS A 191 7.93 -10.10 -16.79
C LYS A 191 8.02 -11.58 -16.47
N ILE A 192 7.50 -12.00 -15.30
CA ILE A 192 7.36 -13.41 -14.97
C ILE A 192 6.41 -14.08 -15.96
N ALA A 193 5.28 -13.44 -16.29
CA ALA A 193 4.34 -13.92 -17.29
C ALA A 193 5.01 -14.13 -18.66
N ALA A 194 5.85 -13.19 -19.10
CA ALA A 194 6.58 -13.28 -20.36
C ALA A 194 7.62 -14.42 -20.38
N VAL A 195 8.31 -14.66 -19.26
CA VAL A 195 9.32 -15.72 -19.14
C VAL A 195 8.69 -17.09 -19.03
N MET A 196 7.58 -17.24 -18.27
CA MET A 196 6.94 -18.55 -18.03
C MET A 196 6.08 -19.05 -19.20
N GLY A 197 5.73 -18.18 -20.13
CA GLY A 197 4.80 -18.48 -21.20
C GLY A 197 3.37 -18.76 -20.72
N THR A 198 2.45 -19.02 -21.66
CA THR A 198 1.01 -19.16 -21.33
C THR A 198 0.73 -20.33 -20.38
N SER A 199 1.39 -21.46 -20.57
CA SER A 199 1.19 -22.67 -19.77
C SER A 199 1.71 -22.48 -18.33
N GLY A 200 2.91 -21.92 -18.17
CA GLY A 200 3.51 -21.64 -16.87
C GLY A 200 2.70 -20.61 -16.09
N TYR A 201 2.20 -19.58 -16.79
CA TYR A 201 1.35 -18.57 -16.20
C TYR A 201 -0.01 -19.13 -15.73
N GLY A 202 -0.60 -20.06 -16.51
CA GLY A 202 -1.80 -20.78 -16.10
C GLY A 202 -1.58 -21.64 -14.85
N LEU A 203 -0.44 -22.35 -14.75
CA LEU A 203 -0.06 -23.11 -13.56
C LEU A 203 0.12 -22.20 -12.34
N LEU A 204 0.70 -21.02 -12.51
CA LEU A 204 0.84 -20.02 -11.44
C LEU A 204 -0.54 -19.55 -10.95
N GLY A 205 -1.49 -19.30 -11.86
CA GLY A 205 -2.87 -18.97 -11.51
C GLY A 205 -3.56 -20.08 -10.72
N LEU A 206 -3.37 -21.33 -11.11
CA LEU A 206 -3.87 -22.50 -10.37
C LEU A 206 -3.22 -22.61 -8.98
N ALA A 207 -1.92 -22.34 -8.86
CA ALA A 207 -1.21 -22.33 -7.59
C ALA A 207 -1.76 -21.23 -6.65
N VAL A 208 -2.04 -20.03 -7.17
CA VAL A 208 -2.71 -18.95 -6.41
C VAL A 208 -4.08 -19.39 -5.93
N GLY A 209 -4.92 -19.93 -6.82
CA GLY A 209 -6.26 -20.41 -6.48
C GLY A 209 -6.23 -21.54 -5.44
N GLY A 210 -5.34 -22.52 -5.61
CA GLY A 210 -5.15 -23.62 -4.68
C GLY A 210 -4.65 -23.17 -3.30
N THR A 211 -3.69 -22.26 -3.26
CA THR A 211 -3.18 -21.72 -1.99
C THR A 211 -4.23 -20.85 -1.28
N LEU A 212 -5.00 -20.06 -2.02
CA LEU A 212 -6.12 -19.29 -1.47
C LEU A 212 -7.18 -20.20 -0.88
N TRP A 213 -7.57 -21.24 -1.61
CA TRP A 213 -8.52 -22.23 -1.11
C TRP A 213 -7.99 -22.94 0.14
N ALA A 214 -6.73 -23.38 0.13
CA ALA A 214 -6.10 -24.03 1.28
C ALA A 214 -6.06 -23.10 2.49
N PHE A 215 -5.72 -21.83 2.28
CA PHE A 215 -5.72 -20.80 3.33
C PHE A 215 -7.13 -20.61 3.94
N LEU A 216 -8.15 -20.37 3.10
CA LEU A 216 -9.51 -20.17 3.57
C LEU A 216 -10.09 -21.42 4.26
N ALA A 217 -9.76 -22.62 3.75
CA ALA A 217 -10.19 -23.89 4.36
C ALA A 217 -9.50 -24.15 5.71
N HIS A 218 -8.24 -23.72 5.86
CA HIS A 218 -7.49 -23.81 7.11
C HIS A 218 -8.03 -22.83 8.15
N GLU A 219 -8.20 -21.54 7.80
CA GLU A 219 -8.73 -20.51 8.70
C GLU A 219 -10.12 -20.86 9.26
N LYS A 220 -11.00 -21.46 8.43
CA LYS A 220 -12.34 -21.90 8.89
C LYS A 220 -12.30 -23.03 9.91
N LYS A 221 -11.25 -23.84 9.97
CA LYS A 221 -11.13 -25.02 10.84
C LYS A 221 -10.28 -24.75 12.07
N THR A 222 -9.48 -23.70 12.07
CA THR A 222 -8.55 -23.38 13.15
C THR A 222 -9.29 -22.67 14.28
N PRO A 223 -9.18 -23.13 15.55
CA PRO A 223 -9.84 -22.47 16.70
C PRO A 223 -9.40 -21.03 16.93
N ASP A 224 -8.10 -20.75 16.74
CA ASP A 224 -7.50 -19.42 16.84
C ASP A 224 -6.88 -19.04 15.49
N PRO A 225 -7.69 -18.65 14.48
CA PRO A 225 -7.21 -18.36 13.15
C PRO A 225 -6.37 -17.08 13.13
N MET A 226 -5.43 -16.97 12.15
CA MET A 226 -4.64 -15.78 11.95
C MET A 226 -5.51 -14.60 11.49
N ILE A 227 -6.46 -14.89 10.60
CA ILE A 227 -7.49 -13.95 10.14
C ILE A 227 -8.85 -14.53 10.52
N ASP A 228 -9.44 -14.00 11.56
CA ASP A 228 -10.81 -14.39 11.91
C ASP A 228 -11.78 -13.91 10.81
N LEU A 229 -12.25 -14.85 9.99
CA LEU A 229 -13.17 -14.56 8.90
C LEU A 229 -14.52 -14.00 9.39
N SER A 230 -14.85 -14.20 10.67
CA SER A 230 -16.06 -13.64 11.26
C SER A 230 -16.01 -12.11 11.35
N LEU A 231 -14.82 -11.52 11.41
CA LEU A 231 -14.62 -10.06 11.37
C LEU A 231 -15.21 -9.43 10.11
N PHE A 232 -15.17 -10.15 8.98
CA PHE A 232 -15.73 -9.68 7.72
C PHE A 232 -17.24 -9.81 7.65
N SER A 233 -17.85 -10.60 8.52
CA SER A 233 -19.32 -10.69 8.64
C SER A 233 -19.91 -9.47 9.33
N GLY A 234 -19.12 -8.76 10.14
CA GLY A 234 -19.46 -7.45 10.69
C GLY A 234 -19.59 -6.39 9.59
N HIS A 235 -20.75 -5.70 9.55
CA HIS A 235 -21.05 -4.74 8.49
C HIS A 235 -20.00 -3.62 8.35
N ALA A 236 -19.45 -3.12 9.45
CA ALA A 236 -18.47 -2.03 9.45
C ALA A 236 -17.10 -2.48 8.88
N PHE A 237 -16.56 -3.59 9.39
CA PHE A 237 -15.26 -4.10 8.95
C PHE A 237 -15.32 -4.71 7.53
N GLY A 238 -16.35 -5.51 7.25
CA GLY A 238 -16.50 -6.17 5.94
C GLY A 238 -16.73 -5.19 4.81
N TYR A 239 -17.70 -4.29 4.92
CA TYR A 239 -17.92 -3.25 3.89
C TYR A 239 -16.77 -2.25 3.82
N GLY A 240 -16.15 -1.90 4.95
CA GLY A 240 -14.96 -1.07 5.01
C GLY A 240 -13.79 -1.70 4.23
N SER A 241 -13.55 -3.00 4.41
CA SER A 241 -12.51 -3.76 3.71
C SER A 241 -12.70 -3.77 2.20
N ILE A 242 -13.92 -4.04 1.72
CA ILE A 242 -14.24 -4.04 0.29
C ILE A 242 -14.05 -2.64 -0.28
N GLY A 243 -14.59 -1.62 0.37
CA GLY A 243 -14.48 -0.24 -0.09
C GLY A 243 -13.03 0.24 -0.12
N LEU A 244 -12.25 -0.07 0.93
CA LEU A 244 -10.82 0.27 0.99
C LEU A 244 -10.03 -0.42 -0.12
N LEU A 245 -10.26 -1.73 -0.37
CA LEU A 245 -9.62 -2.47 -1.45
C LEU A 245 -9.87 -1.82 -2.81
N MET A 246 -11.14 -1.50 -3.12
CA MET A 246 -11.52 -0.87 -4.39
C MET A 246 -10.91 0.53 -4.54
N CYS A 247 -10.88 1.31 -3.46
CA CYS A 247 -10.22 2.61 -3.44
C CYS A 247 -8.70 2.48 -3.69
N CYS A 248 -8.04 1.50 -3.06
CA CYS A 248 -6.61 1.25 -3.28
C CYS A 248 -6.29 0.77 -4.70
N ILE A 249 -7.18 -0.03 -5.32
CA ILE A 249 -7.06 -0.42 -6.73
C ILE A 249 -7.06 0.83 -7.62
N THR A 250 -7.99 1.76 -7.42
CA THR A 250 -8.05 2.98 -8.24
C THR A 250 -6.86 3.90 -8.03
N GLN A 251 -6.29 3.93 -6.84
CA GLN A 251 -5.02 4.63 -6.58
C GLN A 251 -3.84 3.97 -7.32
N GLY A 252 -3.79 2.63 -7.35
CA GLY A 252 -2.79 1.88 -8.12
C GLY A 252 -2.87 2.20 -9.62
N ILE A 253 -4.08 2.28 -10.18
CA ILE A 253 -4.32 2.69 -11.57
C ILE A 253 -3.74 4.09 -11.83
N THR A 254 -4.09 5.07 -10.99
CA THR A 254 -3.61 6.45 -11.15
C THR A 254 -2.09 6.54 -11.04
N THR A 255 -1.50 5.84 -10.09
CA THR A 255 -0.05 5.82 -9.86
C THR A 255 0.71 5.24 -11.05
N PHE A 256 0.11 4.29 -11.77
CA PHE A 256 0.73 3.68 -12.96
C PHE A 256 0.52 4.53 -14.21
N VAL A 257 -0.71 4.94 -14.51
CA VAL A 257 -1.08 5.55 -15.79
C VAL A 257 -0.61 7.00 -15.92
N THR A 258 -0.74 7.80 -14.85
CA THR A 258 -0.48 9.25 -14.92
C THR A 258 0.97 9.60 -15.29
N PRO A 259 2.02 8.93 -14.78
CA PRO A 259 3.41 9.22 -15.17
C PRO A 259 3.65 9.09 -16.67
N PHE A 260 3.12 8.05 -17.31
CA PHE A 260 3.25 7.85 -18.77
C PHE A 260 2.60 8.99 -19.56
N TYR A 261 1.43 9.44 -19.12
CA TYR A 261 0.78 10.57 -19.77
C TYR A 261 1.61 11.86 -19.66
N LEU A 262 2.14 12.15 -18.48
CA LEU A 262 2.95 13.36 -18.26
C LEU A 262 4.26 13.32 -19.06
N GLN A 263 4.92 12.16 -19.09
CA GLN A 263 6.24 12.02 -19.71
C GLN A 263 6.14 11.80 -21.22
N ASP A 264 5.30 10.87 -21.65
CA ASP A 264 5.33 10.36 -23.02
C ASP A 264 4.34 11.10 -23.94
N VAL A 265 3.22 11.60 -23.41
CA VAL A 265 2.24 12.36 -24.16
C VAL A 265 2.52 13.87 -24.07
N LEU A 266 2.60 14.41 -22.86
CA LEU A 266 2.83 15.85 -22.67
C LEU A 266 4.30 16.25 -22.76
N LYS A 267 5.22 15.29 -22.86
CA LYS A 267 6.69 15.50 -22.99
C LYS A 267 7.26 16.41 -21.88
N LEU A 268 6.73 16.32 -20.67
CA LEU A 268 7.19 17.11 -19.53
C LEU A 268 8.56 16.60 -19.03
N SER A 269 9.40 17.51 -18.57
CA SER A 269 10.68 17.15 -17.97
C SER A 269 10.49 16.37 -16.66
N PRO A 270 11.37 15.42 -16.32
CA PRO A 270 11.30 14.68 -15.06
C PRO A 270 11.26 15.58 -13.83
N THR A 271 11.96 16.70 -13.85
CA THR A 271 11.98 17.70 -12.76
C THR A 271 10.60 18.32 -12.58
N PHE A 272 9.93 18.72 -13.67
CA PHE A 272 8.59 19.31 -13.60
C PHE A 272 7.53 18.30 -13.16
N MET A 273 7.65 17.05 -13.62
CA MET A 273 6.82 15.94 -13.13
C MET A 273 7.00 15.74 -11.60
N GLY A 274 8.24 15.80 -11.13
CA GLY A 274 8.52 15.75 -9.69
C GLY A 274 7.76 16.80 -8.90
N ILE A 275 7.72 18.05 -9.40
CA ILE A 275 6.94 19.14 -8.79
C ILE A 275 5.44 18.84 -8.79
N ILE A 276 4.90 18.31 -9.89
CA ILE A 276 3.48 17.92 -9.98
C ILE A 276 3.16 16.83 -8.93
N PHE A 277 4.02 15.85 -8.75
CA PHE A 277 3.82 14.77 -7.77
C PHE A 277 4.01 15.20 -6.30
N LEU A 278 4.57 16.38 -6.03
CA LEU A 278 4.56 16.94 -4.67
C LEU A 278 3.17 17.36 -4.22
N LEU A 279 2.31 17.82 -5.14
CA LEU A 279 0.95 18.28 -4.82
C LEU A 279 0.11 17.23 -4.09
N PRO A 280 -0.02 15.96 -4.57
CA PRO A 280 -0.73 14.92 -3.85
C PRO A 280 -0.22 14.69 -2.43
N SER A 281 1.10 14.70 -2.24
CA SER A 281 1.73 14.48 -0.92
C SER A 281 1.38 15.61 0.05
N VAL A 282 1.47 16.87 -0.41
CA VAL A 282 1.12 18.05 0.40
C VAL A 282 -0.36 18.05 0.76
N LEU A 283 -1.24 17.79 -0.21
CA LEU A 283 -2.68 17.73 0.06
C LEU A 283 -3.03 16.61 1.05
N SER A 284 -2.46 15.41 0.89
CA SER A 284 -2.67 14.30 1.82
C SER A 284 -2.14 14.63 3.21
N MET A 285 -0.97 15.28 3.31
CA MET A 285 -0.38 15.67 4.58
C MET A 285 -1.26 16.65 5.38
N VAL A 286 -1.92 17.58 4.68
CA VAL A 286 -2.79 18.58 5.31
C VAL A 286 -4.20 18.01 5.58
N PHE A 287 -4.80 17.35 4.60
CA PHE A 287 -6.20 16.97 4.65
C PHE A 287 -6.45 15.63 5.36
N SER A 288 -5.45 14.74 5.52
CA SER A 288 -5.67 13.49 6.27
C SER A 288 -5.90 13.73 7.77
N PRO A 289 -5.11 14.58 8.48
CA PRO A 289 -5.42 14.91 9.88
C PRO A 289 -6.76 15.64 10.03
N LEU A 290 -7.07 16.54 9.09
CA LEU A 290 -8.34 17.27 9.09
C LEU A 290 -9.50 16.31 8.94
N SER A 291 -9.44 15.38 7.97
CA SER A 291 -10.41 14.31 7.75
C SER A 291 -10.56 13.43 8.99
N GLY A 292 -9.44 13.10 9.67
CA GLY A 292 -9.47 12.33 10.90
C GLY A 292 -10.22 13.02 12.03
N VAL A 293 -9.91 14.29 12.30
CA VAL A 293 -10.62 15.10 13.31
C VAL A 293 -12.10 15.27 12.96
N MET A 294 -12.41 15.45 11.66
CA MET A 294 -13.80 15.56 11.22
C MET A 294 -14.52 14.21 11.39
N THR A 295 -13.86 13.08 11.18
CA THR A 295 -14.42 11.75 11.43
C THR A 295 -14.89 11.60 12.87
N ASP A 296 -14.05 12.00 13.84
CA ASP A 296 -14.35 11.91 15.26
C ASP A 296 -15.48 12.86 15.69
N ARG A 297 -15.71 13.98 14.98
CA ARG A 297 -16.72 15.00 15.33
C ARG A 297 -18.07 14.82 14.66
N ILE A 298 -18.07 14.53 13.35
CA ILE A 298 -19.30 14.52 12.52
C ILE A 298 -19.61 13.13 11.95
N GLY A 299 -18.77 12.13 12.29
CA GLY A 299 -18.92 10.77 11.78
C GLY A 299 -18.29 10.55 10.41
N ALA A 300 -18.02 9.30 10.08
CA ALA A 300 -17.29 8.91 8.88
C ALA A 300 -18.12 9.02 7.59
N ARG A 301 -19.43 8.82 7.65
CA ARG A 301 -20.31 8.66 6.48
C ARG A 301 -20.19 9.80 5.46
N PHE A 302 -20.32 11.03 5.94
CA PHE A 302 -20.26 12.22 5.10
C PHE A 302 -18.89 12.32 4.38
N LEU A 303 -17.82 12.02 5.11
CA LEU A 303 -16.45 12.10 4.60
C LEU A 303 -16.18 11.01 3.57
N LEU A 304 -16.65 9.77 3.80
CA LEU A 304 -16.53 8.66 2.85
C LEU A 304 -17.20 9.00 1.52
N ILE A 305 -18.42 9.52 1.54
CA ILE A 305 -19.14 9.93 0.33
C ILE A 305 -18.40 11.08 -0.37
N MET A 306 -17.96 12.09 0.38
CA MET A 306 -17.20 13.23 -0.17
C MET A 306 -15.89 12.75 -0.81
N GLY A 307 -15.18 11.82 -0.16
CA GLY A 307 -13.96 11.22 -0.70
C GLY A 307 -14.22 10.52 -2.03
N VAL A 308 -15.28 9.72 -2.12
CA VAL A 308 -15.67 9.05 -3.38
C VAL A 308 -16.04 10.07 -4.47
N LEU A 309 -16.74 11.15 -4.14
CA LEU A 309 -17.09 12.19 -5.12
C LEU A 309 -15.86 12.89 -5.69
N PHE A 310 -14.82 13.17 -4.86
CA PHE A 310 -13.55 13.68 -5.36
C PHE A 310 -12.86 12.68 -6.32
N LEU A 311 -12.88 11.38 -6.00
CA LEU A 311 -12.31 10.34 -6.87
C LEU A 311 -13.09 10.21 -8.18
N ILE A 312 -14.42 10.27 -8.15
CA ILE A 312 -15.25 10.30 -9.36
C ILE A 312 -14.87 11.50 -10.23
N ALA A 313 -14.78 12.69 -9.65
CA ALA A 313 -14.37 13.90 -10.39
C ALA A 313 -12.98 13.76 -11.01
N ALA A 314 -12.03 13.18 -10.26
CA ALA A 314 -10.69 12.88 -10.76
C ALA A 314 -10.72 11.96 -11.98
N PHE A 315 -11.45 10.84 -11.90
CA PHE A 315 -11.51 9.86 -12.99
C PHE A 315 -12.31 10.35 -14.19
N LEU A 316 -13.30 11.21 -13.99
CA LEU A 316 -13.96 11.90 -15.11
C LEU A 316 -12.98 12.82 -15.86
N ILE A 317 -12.11 13.55 -15.16
CA ILE A 317 -11.04 14.30 -15.82
C ILE A 317 -10.11 13.35 -16.57
N GLY A 318 -9.66 12.25 -15.92
CA GLY A 318 -8.79 11.25 -16.52
C GLY A 318 -9.36 10.63 -17.79
N ALA A 319 -10.66 10.31 -17.78
CA ALA A 319 -11.38 9.73 -18.92
C ALA A 319 -11.58 10.70 -20.11
N ASN A 320 -11.34 12.01 -19.90
CA ASN A 320 -11.49 13.05 -20.92
C ASN A 320 -10.16 13.75 -21.27
N LEU A 321 -9.02 13.20 -20.84
CA LEU A 321 -7.71 13.73 -21.23
C LEU A 321 -7.49 13.55 -22.74
N ARG A 322 -6.82 14.54 -23.34
CA ARG A 322 -6.47 14.57 -24.76
C ARG A 322 -4.96 14.76 -24.93
N ALA A 323 -4.47 14.48 -26.13
CA ALA A 323 -3.04 14.65 -26.43
C ALA A 323 -2.56 16.11 -26.28
N ASP A 324 -3.46 17.06 -26.47
CA ASP A 324 -3.23 18.51 -26.39
C ASP A 324 -3.70 19.15 -25.09
N SER A 325 -4.11 18.35 -24.10
CA SER A 325 -4.56 18.87 -22.80
C SER A 325 -3.46 19.63 -22.09
N HIS A 326 -3.83 20.75 -21.45
CA HIS A 326 -2.89 21.50 -20.63
C HIS A 326 -2.46 20.70 -19.40
N TRP A 327 -1.20 20.78 -19.01
CA TRP A 327 -0.61 20.04 -17.86
C TRP A 327 -1.38 20.24 -16.54
N LEU A 328 -2.14 21.28 -16.41
CA LEU A 328 -2.95 21.57 -15.22
C LEU A 328 -4.06 20.54 -15.01
N LEU A 329 -4.62 19.94 -16.07
CA LEU A 329 -5.69 18.93 -15.95
C LEU A 329 -5.22 17.65 -15.24
N PRO A 330 -4.12 16.99 -15.64
CA PRO A 330 -3.60 15.85 -14.88
C PRO A 330 -3.10 16.25 -13.49
N THR A 331 -2.67 17.49 -13.28
CA THR A 331 -2.32 18.01 -11.95
C THR A 331 -3.57 18.11 -11.06
N ILE A 332 -4.69 18.61 -11.56
CA ILE A 332 -5.97 18.65 -10.84
C ILE A 332 -6.47 17.21 -10.56
N LEU A 333 -6.36 16.30 -11.53
CA LEU A 333 -6.69 14.89 -11.33
C LEU A 333 -5.92 14.30 -10.14
N LEU A 334 -4.61 14.51 -10.08
CA LEU A 334 -3.77 14.05 -8.97
C LEU A 334 -4.15 14.70 -7.64
N GLY A 335 -4.45 16.00 -7.65
CA GLY A 335 -4.93 16.73 -6.47
C GLY A 335 -6.26 16.19 -5.95
N LEU A 336 -7.23 15.97 -6.84
CA LEU A 336 -8.54 15.40 -6.48
C LEU A 336 -8.40 13.95 -6.00
N THR A 337 -7.50 13.16 -6.59
CA THR A 337 -7.22 11.79 -6.13
C THR A 337 -6.64 11.80 -4.71
N ALA A 338 -5.75 12.74 -4.41
CA ALA A 338 -5.18 12.89 -3.07
C ALA A 338 -6.24 13.31 -2.04
N LEU A 339 -7.08 14.30 -2.36
CA LEU A 339 -8.20 14.70 -1.51
C LEU A 339 -9.19 13.55 -1.30
N GLY A 340 -9.59 12.89 -2.39
CA GLY A 340 -10.47 11.73 -2.33
C GLY A 340 -9.93 10.63 -1.43
N SER A 341 -8.64 10.32 -1.57
CA SER A 341 -7.96 9.35 -0.73
C SER A 341 -7.90 9.77 0.74
N ALA A 342 -7.61 11.04 1.03
CA ALA A 342 -7.56 11.56 2.40
C ALA A 342 -8.93 11.49 3.09
N PHE A 343 -10.01 11.83 2.36
CA PHE A 343 -11.37 11.82 2.88
C PHE A 343 -12.04 10.45 2.84
N TYR A 344 -11.45 9.45 2.16
CA TYR A 344 -11.96 8.07 2.17
C TYR A 344 -11.14 7.14 3.07
N ASN A 345 -9.82 7.05 2.85
CA ASN A 345 -8.98 6.07 3.52
C ASN A 345 -8.88 6.32 5.02
N THR A 346 -8.72 7.59 5.44
CA THR A 346 -8.58 7.93 6.87
C THR A 346 -9.83 7.57 7.67
N PRO A 347 -11.06 8.00 7.30
CA PRO A 347 -12.28 7.62 8.01
C PRO A 347 -12.55 6.11 7.93
N SER A 348 -12.35 5.48 6.76
CA SER A 348 -12.59 4.05 6.58
C SER A 348 -11.73 3.21 7.52
N GLN A 349 -10.42 3.50 7.59
CA GLN A 349 -9.50 2.76 8.48
C GLN A 349 -9.81 3.03 9.96
N ALA A 350 -10.13 4.27 10.34
CA ALA A 350 -10.49 4.61 11.71
C ALA A 350 -11.72 3.81 12.17
N VAL A 351 -12.78 3.77 11.36
CA VAL A 351 -14.01 3.03 11.66
C VAL A 351 -13.76 1.51 11.67
N MET A 352 -12.96 0.99 10.75
CA MET A 352 -12.62 -0.44 10.75
C MET A 352 -11.92 -0.85 12.05
N VAL A 353 -10.98 -0.04 12.54
CA VAL A 353 -10.25 -0.32 13.79
C VAL A 353 -11.18 -0.15 15.00
N SER A 354 -11.96 0.93 15.07
CA SER A 354 -12.86 1.20 16.20
C SER A 354 -14.03 0.21 16.31
N SER A 355 -14.40 -0.47 15.21
CA SER A 355 -15.45 -1.48 15.21
C SER A 355 -15.05 -2.79 15.89
N LEU A 356 -13.80 -2.94 16.30
CA LEU A 356 -13.25 -4.15 16.92
C LEU A 356 -12.78 -3.89 18.36
N PRO A 357 -12.79 -4.93 19.21
CA PRO A 357 -12.19 -4.85 20.53
C PRO A 357 -10.70 -4.49 20.46
N LYS A 358 -10.22 -3.74 21.45
CA LYS A 358 -8.82 -3.24 21.50
C LYS A 358 -7.77 -4.35 21.45
N GLU A 359 -8.12 -5.56 21.87
CA GLU A 359 -7.28 -6.75 21.82
C GLU A 359 -6.97 -7.21 20.37
N HIS A 360 -7.82 -6.87 19.40
CA HIS A 360 -7.71 -7.27 17.99
C HIS A 360 -7.22 -6.14 17.08
N TRP A 361 -6.87 -4.97 17.61
CA TRP A 361 -6.44 -3.83 16.81
C TRP A 361 -5.17 -4.11 15.99
N GLY A 362 -4.22 -4.83 16.56
CA GLY A 362 -3.00 -5.20 15.83
C GLY A 362 -3.30 -6.08 14.61
N THR A 363 -4.12 -7.10 14.81
CA THR A 363 -4.56 -7.98 13.71
C THR A 363 -5.36 -7.20 12.66
N ALA A 364 -6.30 -6.33 13.08
CA ALA A 364 -7.08 -5.49 12.17
C ALA A 364 -6.18 -4.58 11.31
N ILE A 365 -5.19 -3.93 11.93
CA ILE A 365 -4.24 -3.06 11.24
C ILE A 365 -3.38 -3.87 10.27
N GLY A 366 -2.97 -5.08 10.65
CA GLY A 366 -2.27 -6.00 9.75
C GLY A 366 -3.10 -6.33 8.50
N ILE A 367 -4.39 -6.64 8.66
CA ILE A 367 -5.33 -6.90 7.56
C ILE A 367 -5.49 -5.64 6.69
N ILE A 368 -5.70 -4.48 7.29
CA ILE A 368 -5.83 -3.19 6.58
C ILE A 368 -4.59 -2.90 5.74
N ASN A 369 -3.39 -3.13 6.28
CA ASN A 369 -2.14 -2.96 5.53
C ASN A 369 -2.03 -3.95 4.37
N GLY A 370 -2.46 -5.20 4.57
CA GLY A 370 -2.55 -6.21 3.52
C GLY A 370 -3.50 -5.78 2.39
N ILE A 371 -4.70 -5.31 2.73
CA ILE A 371 -5.69 -4.79 1.78
C ILE A 371 -5.11 -3.61 0.99
N PHE A 372 -4.42 -2.69 1.65
CA PHE A 372 -3.80 -1.53 1.00
C PHE A 372 -2.74 -1.97 0.00
N GLY A 373 -1.81 -2.84 0.40
CA GLY A 373 -0.74 -3.34 -0.48
C GLY A 373 -1.28 -4.14 -1.66
N LEU A 374 -2.18 -5.09 -1.41
CA LEU A 374 -2.82 -5.89 -2.46
C LEU A 374 -3.63 -5.02 -3.42
N GLY A 375 -4.39 -4.06 -2.92
CA GLY A 375 -5.17 -3.14 -3.75
C GLY A 375 -4.30 -2.32 -4.69
N GLN A 376 -3.20 -1.75 -4.19
CA GLN A 376 -2.22 -1.01 -5.01
C GLN A 376 -1.62 -1.89 -6.11
N MET A 377 -1.19 -3.11 -5.78
CA MET A 377 -0.63 -4.05 -6.74
C MET A 377 -1.64 -4.47 -7.80
N LEU A 378 -2.86 -4.83 -7.40
CA LEU A 378 -3.94 -5.16 -8.32
C LEU A 378 -4.25 -3.98 -9.25
N GLY A 379 -4.28 -2.76 -8.73
CA GLY A 379 -4.51 -1.55 -9.52
C GLY A 379 -3.46 -1.33 -10.60
N ILE A 380 -2.18 -1.46 -10.26
CA ILE A 380 -1.07 -1.36 -11.21
C ILE A 380 -1.19 -2.44 -12.30
N SER A 381 -1.43 -3.69 -11.93
CA SER A 381 -1.52 -4.80 -12.88
C SER A 381 -2.75 -4.71 -13.78
N LEU A 382 -3.92 -4.41 -13.21
CA LEU A 382 -5.13 -4.19 -13.98
C LEU A 382 -4.98 -3.04 -14.97
N SER A 383 -4.35 -1.93 -14.56
CA SER A 383 -4.12 -0.81 -15.47
C SER A 383 -3.23 -1.18 -16.64
N ALA A 384 -2.18 -1.97 -16.42
CA ALA A 384 -1.32 -2.44 -17.51
C ALA A 384 -2.06 -3.36 -18.47
N ILE A 385 -2.92 -4.26 -17.96
CA ILE A 385 -3.76 -5.15 -18.79
C ILE A 385 -4.75 -4.32 -19.60
N PHE A 386 -5.54 -3.45 -18.96
CA PHE A 386 -6.55 -2.64 -19.65
C PHE A 386 -5.91 -1.68 -20.66
N LEU A 387 -4.78 -1.06 -20.30
CA LEU A 387 -4.03 -0.19 -21.22
C LEU A 387 -3.60 -0.97 -22.47
N THR A 388 -3.06 -2.18 -22.29
CA THR A 388 -2.59 -3.02 -23.41
C THR A 388 -3.75 -3.51 -24.27
N LEU A 389 -4.85 -3.99 -23.68
CA LEU A 389 -6.01 -4.45 -24.43
C LEU A 389 -6.69 -3.33 -25.21
N ALA A 390 -6.87 -2.17 -24.59
CA ALA A 390 -7.45 -1.01 -25.24
C ALA A 390 -6.53 -0.45 -26.34
N PHE A 391 -5.20 -0.45 -26.11
CA PHE A 391 -4.24 -0.02 -27.12
C PHE A 391 -4.30 -0.89 -28.38
N ARG A 392 -4.35 -2.22 -28.24
CA ARG A 392 -4.53 -3.14 -29.36
C ARG A 392 -5.81 -2.90 -30.13
N PHE A 393 -6.88 -2.54 -29.43
CA PHE A 393 -8.16 -2.24 -30.06
C PHE A 393 -8.11 -0.94 -30.89
N TYR A 394 -7.46 0.11 -30.38
CA TYR A 394 -7.40 1.41 -31.04
C TYR A 394 -6.29 1.52 -32.09
N SER A 395 -5.15 0.86 -31.92
CA SER A 395 -4.05 0.86 -32.91
C SER A 395 -4.28 -0.13 -34.06
N GLY A 396 -5.14 -1.14 -33.86
CA GLY A 396 -5.33 -2.23 -34.83
C GLY A 396 -4.11 -3.17 -34.94
N GLU A 397 -3.06 -2.98 -34.14
CA GLU A 397 -1.87 -3.78 -34.14
C GLU A 397 -1.99 -4.92 -33.12
N THR A 398 -1.52 -6.12 -33.50
CA THR A 398 -1.40 -7.28 -32.59
C THR A 398 -0.14 -7.22 -31.72
N GLY A 399 0.59 -6.11 -31.77
CA GLY A 399 1.80 -5.85 -30.97
C GLY A 399 1.61 -6.01 -29.47
N THR A 400 2.69 -6.20 -28.73
CA THR A 400 2.64 -6.64 -27.33
C THR A 400 2.64 -5.52 -26.31
N THR A 401 3.16 -4.34 -26.66
CA THR A 401 3.32 -3.24 -25.69
C THR A 401 2.70 -1.95 -26.23
N PRO A 402 1.96 -1.20 -25.39
CA PRO A 402 1.47 0.13 -25.75
C PRO A 402 2.63 1.04 -26.14
N ASP A 403 2.61 1.56 -27.37
CA ASP A 403 3.62 2.49 -27.87
C ASP A 403 3.12 3.93 -27.70
N PRO A 404 3.78 4.76 -26.86
CA PRO A 404 3.47 6.18 -26.76
C PRO A 404 3.68 6.97 -28.06
N GLY A 405 4.39 6.41 -29.05
CA GLY A 405 4.56 6.98 -30.39
C GLY A 405 3.22 7.15 -31.12
N ASP A 406 2.29 6.19 -30.98
CA ASP A 406 0.89 6.38 -31.37
C ASP A 406 0.12 7.08 -30.25
N THR A 407 0.34 8.38 -30.12
CA THR A 407 -0.23 9.21 -29.07
C THR A 407 -1.76 9.12 -29.04
N ARG A 408 -2.43 8.96 -30.18
CA ARG A 408 -3.90 8.89 -30.26
C ARG A 408 -4.44 7.60 -29.65
N ALA A 409 -3.91 6.46 -30.07
CA ALA A 409 -4.29 5.17 -29.53
C ALA A 409 -3.92 5.05 -28.04
N PHE A 410 -2.76 5.59 -27.66
CA PHE A 410 -2.28 5.58 -26.28
C PHE A 410 -3.21 6.37 -25.35
N VAL A 411 -3.57 7.61 -25.70
CA VAL A 411 -4.49 8.45 -24.91
C VAL A 411 -5.89 7.83 -24.83
N ALA A 412 -6.42 7.28 -25.93
CA ALA A 412 -7.70 6.59 -25.93
C ALA A 412 -7.70 5.39 -24.97
N SER A 413 -6.58 4.64 -24.91
CA SER A 413 -6.41 3.50 -24.01
C SER A 413 -6.36 3.91 -22.54
N MET A 414 -5.72 5.04 -22.26
CA MET A 414 -5.70 5.64 -20.92
C MET A 414 -7.09 6.07 -20.49
N ASN A 415 -7.86 6.71 -21.38
CA ASN A 415 -9.23 7.14 -21.09
C ASN A 415 -10.11 5.95 -20.72
N VAL A 416 -10.01 4.82 -21.45
CA VAL A 416 -10.70 3.55 -21.12
C VAL A 416 -10.27 3.03 -19.75
N THR A 417 -8.99 3.10 -19.42
CA THR A 417 -8.47 2.66 -18.11
C THR A 417 -9.02 3.52 -16.97
N TYR A 418 -9.19 4.84 -17.17
CA TYR A 418 -9.83 5.71 -16.18
C TYR A 418 -11.35 5.48 -16.10
N LEU A 419 -12.03 5.15 -17.20
CA LEU A 419 -13.44 4.73 -17.18
C LEU A 419 -13.62 3.43 -16.39
N PHE A 420 -12.69 2.49 -16.51
CA PHE A 420 -12.68 1.29 -15.68
C PHE A 420 -12.51 1.64 -14.20
N ALA A 421 -11.58 2.54 -13.85
CA ALA A 421 -11.42 3.04 -12.48
C ALA A 421 -12.71 3.72 -11.97
N LEU A 422 -13.41 4.46 -12.83
CA LEU A 422 -14.71 5.07 -12.50
C LEU A 422 -15.77 4.01 -12.18
N GLY A 423 -15.80 2.89 -12.92
CA GLY A 423 -16.66 1.75 -12.60
C GLY A 423 -16.36 1.13 -11.23
N ILE A 424 -15.08 0.92 -10.91
CA ILE A 424 -14.64 0.35 -9.64
C ILE A 424 -15.04 1.24 -8.46
N ILE A 425 -14.87 2.57 -8.57
CA ILE A 425 -15.11 3.49 -7.46
C ILE A 425 -16.60 3.62 -7.07
N LEU A 426 -17.52 3.15 -7.90
CA LEU A 426 -18.93 3.08 -7.54
C LEU A 426 -19.20 2.04 -6.43
N ILE A 427 -18.34 1.02 -6.30
CA ILE A 427 -18.47 0.00 -5.23
C ILE A 427 -18.26 0.64 -3.84
N PRO A 428 -17.19 1.41 -3.58
CA PRO A 428 -17.04 2.19 -2.35
C PRO A 428 -18.22 3.12 -2.06
N LEU A 429 -18.83 3.73 -3.08
CA LEU A 429 -20.02 4.54 -2.90
C LEU A 429 -21.18 3.71 -2.36
N LEU A 430 -21.44 2.56 -2.97
CA LEU A 430 -22.51 1.65 -2.55
C LEU A 430 -22.27 1.10 -1.14
N THR A 431 -21.03 0.70 -0.81
CA THR A 431 -20.70 0.22 0.53
C THR A 431 -20.85 1.31 1.58
N SER A 432 -20.46 2.55 1.29
CA SER A 432 -20.61 3.70 2.18
C SER A 432 -22.07 4.06 2.44
N LEU A 433 -22.95 3.91 1.43
CA LEU A 433 -24.38 4.15 1.57
C LEU A 433 -25.08 3.04 2.37
N LYS A 434 -24.70 1.76 2.19
CA LYS A 434 -25.30 0.63 2.90
C LYS A 434 -24.83 0.52 4.36
N SER A 435 -23.59 0.82 4.64
CA SER A 435 -22.97 0.79 5.95
C SER A 435 -23.56 1.83 6.92
N SER A 436 -24.36 2.76 6.41
CA SER A 436 -24.92 3.89 7.16
C SER A 436 -25.76 3.53 8.39
N ARG A 437 -26.41 2.36 8.41
CA ARG A 437 -27.22 1.90 9.55
C ARG A 437 -26.39 1.33 10.71
N SER A 438 -25.15 0.90 10.44
CA SER A 438 -24.26 0.33 11.45
C SER A 438 -23.26 1.32 12.05
N PHE A 439 -23.01 2.46 11.38
CA PHE A 439 -22.11 3.50 11.88
C PHE A 439 -22.80 4.42 12.92
N GLU A 440 -24.13 4.55 12.88
CA GLU A 440 -24.90 5.33 13.88
C GLU A 440 -25.10 4.56 15.20
N GLY A 441 -25.05 3.23 15.19
CA GLY A 441 -25.20 2.39 16.39
C GLY A 441 -23.93 2.21 17.24
N ALA A 442 -22.77 2.64 16.77
CA ALA A 442 -21.51 2.56 17.50
C ALA A 442 -21.17 3.86 18.27
N SER A 443 -21.96 4.91 18.08
CA SER A 443 -21.81 6.22 18.75
C SER A 443 -22.83 6.46 19.88
N THR A 444 -23.70 5.50 20.21
CA THR A 444 -24.56 5.47 21.38
C THR A 444 -24.11 4.35 22.33
#